data_9fab4c9755b42c31517d3f2af5251896
#
_entry.id   9fab4c9755b42c31517d3f2af5251896
#
_cell.length_a   1.000
_cell.length_b   1.000
_cell.length_c   1.000
_cell.angle_alpha   90.00
_cell.angle_beta   90.00
_cell.angle_gamma   90.00
#
_symmetry.space_group_name_H-M   'P 1'
#
loop_
_entity.id
_entity.type
_entity.pdbx_description
1 polymer ?
#
loop_
_entity_poly.entity_id
_entity_poly.type
_entity_poly.pdbx_seq_one_letter_code
_entity_poly.pdbx_strand_id
1 'polypeptide(L)'
;NLFRNIYEYSTIPKVHFNHLRVPMSMPEDIWITDTSFRDGQQSMYPYTVEQIVDLFKLLSKLGGPYGIIRQSEFFIYNNKDREAVQRCQDLGLKFPEITTWIRATKEDFKLVKDLGIKETGILVSCSDEDDAQRGHEKISGND
;
A
#
# COMPACT_ATOMS: atom_id res chain seq x y z
N ASN A 1 4.37 -25.68 -10.53
CA ASN A 1 5.79 -25.64 -10.88
C ASN A 1 6.37 -24.32 -10.37
N LEU A 2 7.29 -24.37 -9.41
CA LEU A 2 7.85 -23.15 -8.78
C LEU A 2 9.05 -22.59 -9.56
N PHE A 3 9.35 -23.12 -10.75
CA PHE A 3 10.46 -22.68 -11.61
C PHE A 3 11.82 -22.51 -10.90
N ARG A 4 12.04 -23.22 -9.79
CA ARG A 4 13.28 -23.12 -9.00
C ARG A 4 14.55 -23.48 -9.76
N ASN A 5 14.43 -24.29 -10.81
CA ASN A 5 15.53 -24.66 -11.70
C ASN A 5 15.91 -23.53 -12.69
N ILE A 6 15.02 -22.57 -12.89
CA ILE A 6 15.24 -21.39 -13.76
C ILE A 6 15.66 -20.19 -12.94
N TYR A 7 15.07 -20.03 -11.74
CA TYR A 7 15.35 -18.94 -10.82
C TYR A 7 15.99 -19.51 -9.54
N GLU A 8 17.30 -19.40 -9.44
CA GLU A 8 18.03 -19.82 -8.26
C GLU A 8 17.86 -18.81 -7.10
N TYR A 9 16.92 -19.08 -6.20
CA TYR A 9 16.64 -18.22 -5.03
C TYR A 9 17.85 -18.00 -4.13
N SER A 10 18.81 -18.93 -4.15
CA SER A 10 20.05 -18.83 -3.36
C SER A 10 21.07 -17.82 -3.90
N THR A 11 20.95 -17.44 -5.18
CA THR A 11 21.89 -16.58 -5.87
C THR A 11 21.41 -15.13 -6.00
N ILE A 12 20.25 -14.79 -5.43
CA ILE A 12 19.74 -13.41 -5.44
C ILE A 12 20.81 -12.49 -4.85
N PRO A 13 21.21 -11.43 -5.61
CA PRO A 13 22.20 -10.48 -5.12
C PRO A 13 21.70 -9.82 -3.83
N LYS A 14 22.52 -9.89 -2.78
CA LYS A 14 22.17 -9.22 -1.52
C LYS A 14 22.58 -7.77 -1.59
N VAL A 15 21.67 -6.90 -1.16
CA VAL A 15 21.94 -5.45 -1.10
C VAL A 15 23.10 -5.19 -0.13
N HIS A 16 24.05 -4.38 -0.56
CA HIS A 16 25.15 -3.91 0.28
C HIS A 16 24.83 -2.49 0.76
N PHE A 17 24.97 -2.26 2.05
CA PHE A 17 24.92 -0.92 2.63
C PHE A 17 26.33 -0.56 3.10
N ASN A 18 26.88 0.57 2.64
CA ASN A 18 28.26 1.01 2.93
C ASN A 18 29.30 -0.11 2.70
N HIS A 19 29.17 -0.82 1.58
CA HIS A 19 30.02 -1.96 1.21
C HIS A 19 29.95 -3.18 2.17
N LEU A 20 29.05 -3.16 3.14
CA LEU A 20 28.82 -4.25 4.06
C LEU A 20 27.60 -5.07 3.64
N ARG A 21 27.73 -6.40 3.66
CA ARG A 21 26.63 -7.32 3.43
C ARG A 21 25.79 -7.42 4.68
N VAL A 22 24.53 -6.96 4.60
CA VAL A 22 23.59 -7.10 5.71
C VAL A 22 23.00 -8.51 5.68
N PRO A 23 23.15 -9.32 6.75
CA PRO A 23 22.49 -10.62 6.83
C PRO A 23 20.97 -10.42 6.85
N MET A 24 20.24 -11.21 6.05
CA MET A 24 18.79 -11.24 6.11
C MET A 24 18.34 -12.05 7.34
N SER A 25 17.54 -11.41 8.17
CA SER A 25 16.80 -12.09 9.25
C SER A 25 15.38 -12.35 8.74
N MET A 26 15.03 -13.61 8.56
CA MET A 26 13.66 -13.97 8.19
C MET A 26 12.75 -13.82 9.40
N PRO A 27 11.56 -13.21 9.27
CA PRO A 27 10.58 -13.14 10.34
C PRO A 27 10.01 -14.55 10.63
N GLU A 28 9.57 -14.77 11.86
CA GLU A 28 8.88 -16.00 12.24
C GLU A 28 7.52 -16.12 11.55
N ASP A 29 6.81 -14.99 11.48
CA ASP A 29 5.50 -14.90 10.84
C ASP A 29 5.59 -14.10 9.53
N ILE A 30 4.93 -14.60 8.48
CA ILE A 30 4.76 -13.91 7.21
C ILE A 30 3.31 -13.45 7.09
N TRP A 31 3.11 -12.16 6.89
CA TRP A 31 1.81 -11.55 6.64
C TRP A 31 1.74 -11.02 5.23
N ILE A 32 0.52 -10.98 4.71
CA ILE A 32 0.24 -10.48 3.35
C ILE A 32 -0.45 -9.13 3.48
N THR A 33 0.05 -8.15 2.74
CA THR A 33 -0.67 -6.90 2.44
C THR A 33 -1.27 -7.02 1.05
N ASP A 34 -2.59 -6.92 0.95
CA ASP A 34 -3.30 -6.88 -0.31
C ASP A 34 -3.30 -5.45 -0.86
N THR A 35 -2.96 -5.26 -2.13
CA THR A 35 -2.95 -3.96 -2.81
C THR A 35 -3.97 -3.87 -3.95
N SER A 36 -4.95 -4.77 -3.99
CA SER A 36 -5.96 -4.83 -5.06
C SER A 36 -6.76 -3.53 -5.18
N PHE A 37 -7.05 -2.87 -4.06
CA PHE A 37 -7.83 -1.62 -4.06
C PHE A 37 -6.98 -0.37 -4.30
N ARG A 38 -5.67 -0.51 -4.43
CA ARG A 38 -4.74 0.53 -4.86
C ARG A 38 -4.14 0.18 -6.21
N ASP A 39 -3.12 -0.67 -6.25
CA ASP A 39 -2.40 -1.01 -7.47
C ASP A 39 -3.28 -1.78 -8.46
N GLY A 40 -4.15 -2.65 -7.97
CA GLY A 40 -5.08 -3.39 -8.82
C GLY A 40 -6.01 -2.47 -9.62
N GLN A 41 -6.47 -1.37 -9.03
CA GLN A 41 -7.34 -0.40 -9.73
C GLN A 41 -6.59 0.47 -10.74
N GLN A 42 -5.25 0.53 -10.71
CA GLN A 42 -4.45 1.27 -11.70
C GLN A 42 -4.29 0.50 -13.01
N SER A 43 -4.30 -0.81 -12.95
CA SER A 43 -4.09 -1.69 -14.11
C SER A 43 -5.38 -2.19 -14.77
N MET A 44 -6.53 -1.93 -14.16
CA MET A 44 -7.83 -2.44 -14.58
C MET A 44 -8.88 -1.32 -14.57
N TYR A 45 -10.10 -1.66 -15.05
CA TYR A 45 -11.24 -0.78 -14.85
C TYR A 45 -11.53 -0.65 -13.35
N PRO A 46 -11.67 0.57 -12.81
CA PRO A 46 -11.88 0.77 -11.37
C PRO A 46 -13.12 0.02 -10.86
N TYR A 47 -12.98 -0.62 -9.71
CA TYR A 47 -14.09 -1.30 -9.05
C TYR A 47 -15.19 -0.32 -8.60
N THR A 48 -16.43 -0.80 -8.58
CA THR A 48 -17.50 -0.08 -7.87
C THR A 48 -17.33 -0.23 -6.35
N VAL A 49 -18.02 0.61 -5.59
CA VAL A 49 -18.00 0.52 -4.11
C VAL A 49 -18.49 -0.86 -3.63
N GLU A 50 -19.54 -1.40 -4.25
CA GLU A 50 -20.09 -2.73 -3.93
C GLU A 50 -19.06 -3.83 -4.17
N GLN A 51 -18.37 -3.78 -5.32
CA GLN A 51 -17.33 -4.75 -5.64
C GLN A 51 -16.17 -4.70 -4.64
N ILE A 52 -15.74 -3.50 -4.23
CA ILE A 52 -14.70 -3.34 -3.22
C ILE A 52 -15.14 -3.97 -1.90
N VAL A 53 -16.35 -3.68 -1.43
CA VAL A 53 -16.90 -4.21 -0.18
C VAL A 53 -17.01 -5.74 -0.21
N ASP A 54 -17.45 -6.31 -1.33
CA ASP A 54 -17.58 -7.76 -1.46
C ASP A 54 -16.23 -8.46 -1.55
N LEU A 55 -15.27 -7.89 -2.29
CA LEU A 55 -13.89 -8.38 -2.33
C LEU A 55 -13.22 -8.29 -0.95
N PHE A 56 -13.43 -7.21 -0.20
CA PHE A 56 -12.90 -7.05 1.14
C PHE A 56 -13.41 -8.14 2.10
N LYS A 57 -14.69 -8.49 2.03
CA LYS A 57 -15.26 -9.63 2.77
C LYS A 57 -14.62 -10.96 2.36
N LEU A 58 -14.35 -11.16 1.07
CA LEU A 58 -13.67 -12.36 0.59
C LEU A 58 -12.21 -12.44 1.06
N LEU A 59 -11.48 -11.32 1.05
CA LEU A 59 -10.12 -11.23 1.60
C LEU A 59 -10.09 -11.59 3.09
N SER A 60 -11.08 -11.10 3.86
CA SER A 60 -11.22 -11.46 5.27
C SER A 60 -11.41 -12.96 5.48
N LYS A 61 -12.28 -13.60 4.68
CA LYS A 61 -12.50 -15.05 4.72
C LYS A 61 -11.25 -15.82 4.29
N LEU A 62 -10.57 -15.37 3.23
CA LEU A 62 -9.35 -16.00 2.71
C LEU A 62 -8.21 -15.92 3.72
N GLY A 63 -8.06 -14.79 4.43
CA GLY A 63 -7.07 -14.59 5.47
C GLY A 63 -7.29 -15.46 6.71
N GLY A 64 -8.49 -15.99 6.89
CA GLY A 64 -8.86 -16.86 7.99
C GLY A 64 -8.84 -16.17 9.36
N PRO A 65 -9.03 -16.93 10.45
CA PRO A 65 -9.20 -16.38 11.79
C PRO A 65 -7.94 -15.70 12.35
N TYR A 66 -6.77 -16.06 11.84
CA TYR A 66 -5.48 -15.49 12.26
C TYR A 66 -5.08 -14.28 11.43
N GLY A 67 -5.82 -13.95 10.38
CA GLY A 67 -5.57 -12.78 9.54
C GLY A 67 -4.21 -12.85 8.83
N ILE A 68 -3.96 -13.93 8.06
CA ILE A 68 -2.75 -14.03 7.23
C ILE A 68 -2.70 -12.87 6.22
N ILE A 69 -3.87 -12.49 5.65
CA ILE A 69 -4.01 -11.21 4.96
C ILE A 69 -4.22 -10.17 6.05
N ARG A 70 -3.11 -9.54 6.44
CA ARG A 70 -3.07 -8.63 7.57
C ARG A 70 -3.65 -7.28 7.25
N GLN A 71 -3.31 -6.75 6.09
CA GLN A 71 -3.69 -5.41 5.64
C GLN A 71 -4.26 -5.45 4.23
N SER A 72 -5.14 -4.49 3.94
CA SER A 72 -5.60 -4.18 2.60
C SER A 72 -5.45 -2.69 2.36
N GLU A 73 -4.79 -2.32 1.27
CA GLU A 73 -4.36 -0.97 0.97
C GLU A 73 -5.31 -0.30 -0.02
N PHE A 74 -5.77 0.88 0.33
CA PHE A 74 -6.77 1.64 -0.41
C PHE A 74 -6.24 2.96 -0.95
N PHE A 75 -6.79 3.42 -2.08
CA PHE A 75 -6.80 4.82 -2.43
C PHE A 75 -7.84 5.58 -1.62
N ILE A 76 -7.58 6.88 -1.36
CA ILE A 76 -8.48 7.75 -0.60
C ILE A 76 -8.69 9.13 -1.24
N TYR A 77 -8.21 9.33 -2.47
CA TYR A 77 -8.19 10.65 -3.09
C TYR A 77 -9.54 11.08 -3.65
N ASN A 78 -10.39 10.16 -4.08
CA ASN A 78 -11.71 10.47 -4.63
C ASN A 78 -12.85 10.05 -3.68
N ASN A 79 -14.06 10.54 -3.94
CA ASN A 79 -15.23 10.29 -3.09
C ASN A 79 -15.63 8.82 -3.08
N LYS A 80 -15.55 8.12 -4.23
CA LYS A 80 -15.88 6.70 -4.35
C LYS A 80 -15.00 5.85 -3.43
N ASP A 81 -13.69 6.09 -3.46
CA ASP A 81 -12.74 5.30 -2.67
C ASP A 81 -12.92 5.57 -1.17
N ARG A 82 -13.21 6.83 -0.77
CA ARG A 82 -13.52 7.16 0.63
C ARG A 82 -14.81 6.49 1.10
N GLU A 83 -15.86 6.47 0.26
CA GLU A 83 -17.09 5.74 0.56
C GLU A 83 -16.82 4.24 0.73
N ALA A 84 -16.01 3.64 -0.15
CA ALA A 84 -15.65 2.24 -0.06
C ALA A 84 -14.91 1.93 1.25
N VAL A 85 -13.95 2.78 1.65
CA VAL A 85 -13.23 2.66 2.94
C VAL A 85 -14.22 2.69 4.09
N GLN A 86 -15.12 3.68 4.14
CA GLN A 86 -16.11 3.81 5.22
C GLN A 86 -17.00 2.56 5.30
N ARG A 87 -17.52 2.08 4.18
CA ARG A 87 -18.35 0.88 4.16
C ARG A 87 -17.60 -0.38 4.56
N CYS A 88 -16.30 -0.49 4.23
CA CYS A 88 -15.47 -1.59 4.71
C CYS A 88 -15.21 -1.50 6.23
N GLN A 89 -15.00 -0.30 6.78
CA GLN A 89 -14.88 -0.09 8.22
C GLN A 89 -16.17 -0.47 8.98
N ASP A 90 -17.32 -0.12 8.41
CA ASP A 90 -18.65 -0.41 9.00
C ASP A 90 -18.94 -1.91 9.09
N LEU A 91 -18.22 -2.77 8.34
CA LEU A 91 -18.32 -4.22 8.49
C LEU A 91 -17.80 -4.74 9.84
N GLY A 92 -16.97 -3.95 10.54
CA GLY A 92 -16.41 -4.33 11.83
C GLY A 92 -15.48 -5.56 11.78
N LEU A 93 -14.93 -5.88 10.62
CA LEU A 93 -14.02 -7.02 10.46
C LEU A 93 -12.67 -6.71 11.13
N LYS A 94 -12.11 -7.70 11.82
CA LYS A 94 -10.80 -7.57 12.47
C LYS A 94 -9.67 -7.54 11.44
N PHE A 95 -9.79 -8.37 10.40
CA PHE A 95 -8.81 -8.49 9.32
C PHE A 95 -9.51 -8.61 7.97
N PRO A 96 -8.86 -8.09 6.90
CA PRO A 96 -7.65 -7.27 6.90
C PRO A 96 -7.88 -5.90 7.55
N GLU A 97 -6.83 -5.34 8.16
CA GLU A 97 -6.82 -3.94 8.59
C GLU A 97 -6.75 -3.02 7.37
N ILE A 98 -7.48 -1.91 7.42
CA ILE A 98 -7.47 -0.95 6.32
C ILE A 98 -6.25 -0.04 6.47
N THR A 99 -5.44 0.00 5.44
CA THR A 99 -4.31 0.92 5.30
C THR A 99 -4.42 1.71 4.00
N THR A 100 -3.57 2.69 3.82
CA THR A 100 -3.51 3.54 2.64
C THR A 100 -2.08 3.77 2.21
N TRP A 101 -1.89 4.36 1.05
CA TRP A 101 -0.60 4.80 0.55
C TRP A 101 -0.70 6.24 0.09
N ILE A 102 0.03 7.13 0.74
CA ILE A 102 -0.09 8.58 0.55
C ILE A 102 1.27 9.22 0.27
N ARG A 103 1.24 10.44 -0.26
CA ARG A 103 2.42 11.30 -0.35
C ARG A 103 2.70 11.92 1.02
N ALA A 104 3.94 12.30 1.28
CA ALA A 104 4.35 12.97 2.52
C ALA A 104 3.90 14.44 2.55
N THR A 105 2.61 14.72 2.36
CA THR A 105 2.02 16.07 2.41
C THR A 105 1.02 16.20 3.55
N LYS A 106 0.88 17.40 4.11
CA LYS A 106 -0.06 17.66 5.22
C LYS A 106 -1.51 17.37 4.84
N GLU A 107 -1.87 17.65 3.59
CA GLU A 107 -3.20 17.44 3.02
C GLU A 107 -3.55 15.95 3.00
N ASP A 108 -2.61 15.11 2.55
CA ASP A 108 -2.82 13.66 2.48
C ASP A 108 -2.91 13.05 3.90
N PHE A 109 -2.07 13.49 4.84
CA PHE A 109 -2.19 13.07 6.25
C PHE A 109 -3.53 13.47 6.87
N LYS A 110 -4.06 14.63 6.48
CA LYS A 110 -5.39 15.05 6.93
C LYS A 110 -6.48 14.09 6.44
N LEU A 111 -6.43 13.65 5.17
CA LEU A 111 -7.39 12.66 4.64
C LEU A 111 -7.35 11.34 5.44
N VAL A 112 -6.16 10.83 5.75
CA VAL A 112 -6.01 9.60 6.56
C VAL A 112 -6.65 9.77 7.93
N LYS A 113 -6.38 10.91 8.59
CA LYS A 113 -6.94 11.23 9.90
C LYS A 113 -8.46 11.38 9.87
N ASP A 114 -9.00 12.09 8.87
CA ASP A 114 -10.43 12.32 8.72
C ASP A 114 -11.22 11.02 8.50
N LEU A 115 -10.59 10.02 7.87
CA LEU A 115 -11.15 8.67 7.69
C LEU A 115 -10.93 7.73 8.90
N GLY A 116 -10.23 8.17 9.94
CA GLY A 116 -9.95 7.36 11.11
C GLY A 116 -9.02 6.16 10.85
N ILE A 117 -8.25 6.19 9.77
CA ILE A 117 -7.30 5.14 9.42
C ILE A 117 -6.08 5.26 10.34
N LYS A 118 -5.63 4.13 10.89
CA LYS A 118 -4.58 4.09 11.93
C LYS A 118 -3.17 4.01 11.37
N GLU A 119 -3.02 3.37 10.21
CA GLU A 119 -1.73 3.10 9.56
C GLU A 119 -1.78 3.51 8.11
N THR A 120 -0.68 4.06 7.61
CA THR A 120 -0.55 4.44 6.20
C THR A 120 0.89 4.28 5.73
N GLY A 121 1.07 3.80 4.51
CA GLY A 121 2.33 3.91 3.78
C GLY A 121 2.56 5.34 3.32
N ILE A 122 3.81 5.76 3.28
CA ILE A 122 4.22 7.11 2.88
C ILE A 122 5.21 7.00 1.73
N LEU A 123 4.91 7.70 0.63
CA LEU A 123 5.80 7.82 -0.50
C LEU A 123 6.59 9.12 -0.43
N VAL A 124 7.91 8.99 -0.50
CA VAL A 124 8.84 10.11 -0.68
C VAL A 124 9.75 9.78 -1.85
N SER A 125 9.76 10.62 -2.86
CA SER A 125 10.74 10.55 -3.94
C SER A 125 12.06 11.14 -3.48
N CYS A 126 13.15 10.42 -3.74
CA CYS A 126 14.51 10.78 -3.31
C CYS A 126 15.49 10.81 -4.49
N SER A 127 15.03 10.95 -5.74
CA SER A 127 15.91 11.08 -6.89
C SER A 127 16.32 12.53 -7.11
N ASP A 128 17.55 12.74 -7.63
CA ASP A 128 18.05 14.07 -7.98
C ASP A 128 17.16 14.76 -9.04
N GLU A 129 16.53 13.98 -9.91
CA GLU A 129 15.59 14.48 -10.92
C GLU A 129 14.30 15.04 -10.29
N ASP A 130 13.77 14.38 -9.26
CA ASP A 130 12.59 14.83 -8.55
C ASP A 130 12.86 16.12 -7.74
N ASP A 131 14.05 16.27 -7.19
CA ASP A 131 14.45 17.48 -6.47
C ASP A 131 14.63 18.67 -7.44
N ALA A 132 15.11 18.42 -8.66
CA ALA A 132 15.20 19.43 -9.70
C ALA A 132 13.81 19.91 -10.15
N GLN A 133 12.84 19.01 -10.33
CA GLN A 133 11.46 19.38 -10.69
C GLN A 133 10.76 20.19 -9.60
N ARG A 134 10.93 19.80 -8.33
CA ARG A 134 10.39 20.58 -7.19
C ARG A 134 11.02 21.97 -7.04
N GLY A 135 12.30 22.11 -7.45
CA GLY A 135 12.97 23.40 -7.50
C GLY A 135 12.37 24.34 -8.54
N HIS A 136 11.95 23.81 -9.69
CA HIS A 136 11.31 24.60 -10.75
C HIS A 136 9.89 25.06 -10.38
N GLU A 137 9.11 24.26 -9.68
CA GLU A 137 7.78 24.66 -9.20
C GLU A 137 7.82 25.82 -8.18
N LYS A 138 8.88 25.91 -7.37
CA LYS A 138 9.05 27.01 -6.41
C LYS A 138 9.48 28.34 -7.06
N ILE A 139 10.08 28.28 -8.24
CA ILE A 139 10.57 29.49 -8.96
C ILE A 139 9.50 30.10 -9.84
N SER A 140 8.51 29.30 -10.31
CA SER A 140 7.43 29.77 -11.17
C SER A 140 6.21 30.35 -10.42
N GLY A 141 6.22 30.39 -9.09
CA GLY A 141 5.13 30.86 -8.24
C GLY A 141 5.29 32.29 -7.66
N ASN A 142 6.28 33.08 -8.14
CA ASN A 142 6.47 34.46 -7.75
C ASN A 142 6.55 35.36 -8.99
N ASP A 143 5.39 35.66 -9.59
CA ASP A 143 5.13 36.84 -10.38
C ASP A 143 3.69 37.30 -10.12
#